data_69f9bd4e5d5d9b961bdf9a5138be9e45
#
_entry.id   69f9bd4e5d5d9b961bdf9a5138be9e45
#
_cell.length_a   1.000
_cell.length_b   1.000
_cell.length_c   1.000
_cell.angle_alpha   90.00
_cell.angle_beta   90.00
_cell.angle_gamma   90.00
#
_symmetry.space_group_name_H-M   'P 1'
#
loop_
_entity.id
_entity.type
_entity.pdbx_description
1 polymer ?
#
loop_
_entity_poly.entity_id
_entity_poly.type
_entity_poly.pdbx_seq_one_letter_code
_entity_poly.pdbx_strand_id
1 'polypeptide(L)'
;LKRLKTSDITQSEDGAWWIHIRRQKTDTLSSVRLLDIPLRIIEKYRNQRQGDNVFNVYRRGYFILLTRELGKVYGFDLTFHQARHNFGTHVTLSLGVPIETVSRMMGHMSISTTQLYAQVTDKKVDEDMKALKASGFSGTTELCEEDFTARKGRKRTPRAI
;
A
#
# COMPACT_ATOMS: atom_id res chain seq x y z
N LEU A 1 -16.56 0.39 5.65
CA LEU A 1 -17.63 -0.02 4.74
C LEU A 1 -19.01 0.46 5.20
N LYS A 2 -19.40 0.29 6.48
CA LYS A 2 -20.74 0.68 6.98
C LYS A 2 -21.09 2.17 6.75
N ARG A 3 -20.10 3.05 6.64
CA ARG A 3 -20.28 4.49 6.50
C ARG A 3 -19.84 5.04 5.15
N LEU A 4 -19.50 4.16 4.21
CA LEU A 4 -19.17 4.56 2.85
C LEU A 4 -20.45 5.02 2.17
N LYS A 5 -20.49 6.30 1.82
CA LYS A 5 -21.60 6.92 1.10
C LYS A 5 -21.34 6.96 -0.40
N THR A 6 -22.39 7.08 -1.17
CA THR A 6 -22.27 7.31 -2.62
C THR A 6 -21.56 8.63 -2.93
N SER A 7 -21.73 9.64 -2.09
CA SER A 7 -21.01 10.92 -2.20
C SER A 7 -19.50 10.83 -1.96
N ASP A 8 -19.02 9.76 -1.30
CA ASP A 8 -17.57 9.53 -1.09
C ASP A 8 -16.91 8.96 -2.35
N ILE A 9 -17.70 8.57 -3.36
CA ILE A 9 -17.23 8.00 -4.62
C ILE A 9 -17.41 9.03 -5.72
N THR A 10 -16.31 9.44 -6.32
CA THR A 10 -16.28 10.46 -7.37
C THR A 10 -15.57 9.92 -8.61
N GLN A 11 -15.95 10.45 -9.78
CA GLN A 11 -15.23 10.19 -11.02
C GLN A 11 -14.40 11.43 -11.36
N SER A 12 -13.12 11.23 -11.67
CA SER A 12 -12.23 12.29 -12.14
C SER A 12 -12.42 12.53 -13.65
N GLU A 13 -11.88 13.63 -14.16
CA GLU A 13 -11.98 14.03 -15.58
C GLU A 13 -11.42 12.98 -16.55
N ASP A 14 -10.42 12.22 -16.13
CA ASP A 14 -9.83 11.08 -16.87
C ASP A 14 -10.70 9.81 -16.83
N GLY A 15 -11.89 9.87 -16.21
CA GLY A 15 -12.81 8.74 -16.08
C GLY A 15 -12.48 7.78 -14.94
N ALA A 16 -11.42 7.99 -14.18
CA ALA A 16 -11.06 7.13 -13.06
C ALA A 16 -11.99 7.35 -11.85
N TRP A 17 -12.35 6.26 -11.18
CA TRP A 17 -13.17 6.30 -9.98
C TRP A 17 -12.32 6.34 -8.73
N TRP A 18 -12.71 7.18 -7.78
CA TRP A 18 -12.00 7.42 -6.54
C TRP A 18 -12.93 7.30 -5.34
N ILE A 19 -12.38 6.86 -4.20
CA ILE A 19 -12.99 6.97 -2.88
C ILE A 19 -12.23 8.00 -2.08
N HIS A 20 -12.94 8.98 -1.53
CA HIS A 20 -12.41 9.99 -0.64
C HIS A 20 -13.10 9.89 0.72
N ILE A 21 -12.39 9.43 1.75
CA ILE A 21 -12.94 9.23 3.09
C ILE A 21 -12.08 9.94 4.14
N ARG A 22 -12.72 10.68 5.03
CA ARG A 22 -12.07 11.14 6.27
C ARG A 22 -12.14 10.07 7.34
N ARG A 23 -10.97 9.73 7.90
CA ARG A 23 -10.88 8.73 8.97
C ARG A 23 -11.38 9.32 10.27
N GLN A 24 -12.32 8.62 10.95
CA GLN A 24 -12.93 9.09 12.20
C GLN A 24 -11.96 9.26 13.36
N LYS A 25 -10.90 8.44 13.46
CA LYS A 25 -9.92 8.50 14.54
C LYS A 25 -8.92 9.65 14.39
N THR A 26 -8.58 10.03 13.18
CA THR A 26 -7.43 10.90 12.88
C THR A 26 -7.79 12.08 12.01
N ASP A 27 -9.04 12.18 11.58
CA ASP A 27 -9.57 13.15 10.60
C ASP A 27 -8.71 13.25 9.30
N THR A 28 -7.85 12.28 9.07
CA THR A 28 -6.97 12.24 7.91
C THR A 28 -7.75 11.84 6.67
N LEU A 29 -7.61 12.59 5.59
CA LEU A 29 -8.17 12.24 4.29
C LEU A 29 -7.45 11.02 3.72
N SER A 30 -8.20 10.00 3.35
CA SER A 30 -7.75 8.83 2.61
C SER A 30 -8.37 8.86 1.23
N SER A 31 -7.53 8.88 0.20
CA SER A 31 -7.96 8.89 -1.21
C SER A 31 -7.44 7.64 -1.88
N VAL A 32 -8.33 6.83 -2.40
CA VAL A 32 -8.00 5.54 -3.03
C VAL A 32 -8.63 5.46 -4.40
N ARG A 33 -7.83 5.22 -5.44
CA ARG A 33 -8.33 4.92 -6.76
C ARG A 33 -8.96 3.53 -6.78
N LEU A 34 -10.17 3.44 -7.31
CA LEU A 34 -10.87 2.18 -7.48
C LEU A 34 -10.37 1.46 -8.73
N LEU A 35 -9.95 0.23 -8.56
CA LEU A 35 -9.64 -0.70 -9.64
C LEU A 35 -10.91 -1.47 -10.04
N ASP A 36 -10.82 -2.32 -11.07
CA ASP A 36 -11.98 -3.03 -11.65
C ASP A 36 -12.72 -3.91 -10.64
N ILE A 37 -11.99 -4.64 -9.78
CA ILE A 37 -12.62 -5.56 -8.82
C ILE A 37 -13.50 -4.81 -7.81
N PRO A 38 -13.02 -3.77 -7.10
CA PRO A 38 -13.86 -2.93 -6.26
C PRO A 38 -15.07 -2.33 -6.98
N LEU A 39 -14.90 -1.88 -8.23
CA LEU A 39 -16.00 -1.32 -9.03
C LEU A 39 -17.08 -2.37 -9.31
N ARG A 40 -16.70 -3.58 -9.72
CA ARG A 40 -17.65 -4.69 -9.92
C ARG A 40 -18.39 -5.07 -8.65
N ILE A 41 -17.73 -5.02 -7.49
CA ILE A 41 -18.38 -5.27 -6.20
C ILE A 41 -19.40 -4.18 -5.88
N ILE A 42 -19.05 -2.90 -6.08
CA ILE A 42 -19.97 -1.78 -5.84
C ILE A 42 -21.18 -1.89 -6.74
N GLU A 43 -20.99 -2.22 -8.02
CA GLU A 43 -22.09 -2.37 -8.98
C GLU A 43 -22.97 -3.58 -8.67
N LYS A 44 -22.40 -4.73 -8.32
CA LYS A 44 -23.13 -5.93 -7.91
C LYS A 44 -24.15 -5.66 -6.79
N TYR A 45 -23.79 -4.80 -5.83
CA TYR A 45 -24.65 -4.49 -4.69
C TYR A 45 -25.45 -3.19 -4.84
N ARG A 46 -25.43 -2.56 -6.03
CA ARG A 46 -26.08 -1.28 -6.29
C ARG A 46 -27.57 -1.30 -5.95
N ASN A 47 -28.29 -2.34 -6.36
CA ASN A 47 -29.73 -2.47 -6.16
C ASN A 47 -30.12 -2.84 -4.71
N GLN A 48 -29.15 -3.16 -3.85
CA GLN A 48 -29.39 -3.50 -2.44
C GLN A 48 -29.11 -2.32 -1.50
N ARG A 49 -28.84 -1.14 -2.05
CA ARG A 49 -28.53 0.08 -1.27
C ARG A 49 -29.76 0.56 -0.52
N GLN A 50 -29.54 1.03 0.69
CA GLN A 50 -30.54 1.74 1.49
C GLN A 50 -30.03 3.14 1.81
N GLY A 51 -30.75 4.16 1.34
CA GLY A 51 -30.33 5.55 1.48
C GLY A 51 -29.00 5.83 0.76
N ASP A 52 -28.16 6.68 1.33
CA ASP A 52 -26.88 7.13 0.76
C ASP A 52 -25.74 6.11 0.89
N ASN A 53 -25.94 5.01 1.61
CA ASN A 53 -24.88 4.05 1.86
C ASN A 53 -24.60 3.19 0.62
N VAL A 54 -23.31 3.00 0.32
CA VAL A 54 -22.89 2.13 -0.79
C VAL A 54 -23.22 0.66 -0.52
N PHE A 55 -23.08 0.24 0.75
CA PHE A 55 -23.37 -1.11 1.17
C PHE A 55 -24.34 -1.14 2.34
N ASN A 56 -25.29 -2.06 2.29
CA ASN A 56 -26.22 -2.31 3.39
C ASN A 56 -25.58 -3.24 4.43
N VAL A 57 -24.88 -2.65 5.40
CA VAL A 57 -24.17 -3.41 6.46
C VAL A 57 -24.93 -3.29 7.77
N TYR A 58 -25.70 -4.32 8.12
CA TYR A 58 -26.59 -4.31 9.27
C TYR A 58 -25.86 -4.19 10.61
N ARG A 59 -24.99 -5.14 10.95
CA ARG A 59 -24.28 -5.16 12.26
C ARG A 59 -22.80 -5.49 12.07
N ARG A 60 -21.93 -4.67 12.65
CA ARG A 60 -20.47 -4.89 12.65
C ARG A 60 -20.09 -6.26 13.23
N GLY A 61 -20.72 -6.68 14.34
CA GLY A 61 -20.43 -7.96 14.97
C GLY A 61 -20.72 -9.16 14.08
N TYR A 62 -21.79 -9.11 13.30
CA TYR A 62 -22.13 -10.17 12.35
C TYR A 62 -21.07 -10.34 11.26
N PHE A 63 -20.54 -9.24 10.72
CA PHE A 63 -19.46 -9.30 9.72
C PHE A 63 -18.16 -9.87 10.30
N ILE A 64 -17.82 -9.54 11.54
CA ILE A 64 -16.64 -10.10 12.20
C ILE A 64 -16.82 -11.61 12.40
N LEU A 65 -18.01 -12.04 12.82
CA LEU A 65 -18.31 -13.45 12.97
C LEU A 65 -18.20 -14.18 11.63
N LEU A 66 -18.84 -13.65 10.60
CA LEU A 66 -18.84 -14.25 9.25
C LEU A 66 -17.45 -14.39 8.66
N THR A 67 -16.61 -13.34 8.78
CA THR A 67 -15.22 -13.40 8.32
C THR A 67 -14.41 -14.44 9.09
N ARG A 68 -14.64 -14.59 10.40
CA ARG A 68 -13.97 -15.61 11.20
C ARG A 68 -14.40 -17.03 10.80
N GLU A 69 -15.68 -17.25 10.57
CA GLU A 69 -16.18 -18.57 10.12
C GLU A 69 -15.65 -18.93 8.72
N LEU A 70 -15.61 -17.96 7.80
CA LEU A 70 -14.96 -18.17 6.50
C LEU A 70 -13.46 -18.50 6.65
N GLY A 71 -12.76 -17.82 7.54
CA GLY A 71 -11.36 -18.12 7.84
C GLY A 71 -11.15 -19.57 8.30
N LYS A 72 -12.04 -20.08 9.18
CA LYS A 72 -11.99 -21.50 9.62
C LYS A 72 -12.17 -22.48 8.46
N VAL A 73 -13.10 -22.18 7.53
CA VAL A 73 -13.34 -23.04 6.35
C VAL A 73 -12.11 -23.13 5.46
N TYR A 74 -11.37 -22.04 5.33
CA TYR A 74 -10.18 -21.97 4.45
C TYR A 74 -8.86 -22.18 5.21
N GLY A 75 -8.89 -22.43 6.52
CA GLY A 75 -7.71 -22.75 7.32
C GLY A 75 -6.77 -21.58 7.62
N PHE A 76 -7.28 -20.32 7.64
CA PHE A 76 -6.49 -19.14 7.99
C PHE A 76 -7.30 -18.07 8.73
N ASP A 77 -6.62 -17.23 9.50
CA ASP A 77 -7.26 -16.12 10.19
C ASP A 77 -7.67 -15.00 9.23
N LEU A 78 -8.98 -14.88 9.00
CA LEU A 78 -9.53 -13.84 8.15
C LEU A 78 -10.08 -12.70 9.01
N THR A 79 -9.39 -11.57 9.02
CA THR A 79 -9.81 -10.35 9.72
C THR A 79 -9.73 -9.13 8.81
N PHE A 80 -10.50 -8.08 9.12
CA PHE A 80 -10.37 -6.80 8.40
C PHE A 80 -8.98 -6.17 8.58
N HIS A 81 -8.32 -6.43 9.70
CA HIS A 81 -6.96 -5.97 9.94
C HIS A 81 -5.98 -6.68 9.00
N GLN A 82 -6.12 -8.01 8.87
CA GLN A 82 -5.31 -8.80 7.94
C GLN A 82 -5.54 -8.39 6.48
N ALA A 83 -6.80 -8.17 6.09
CA ALA A 83 -7.10 -7.68 4.74
C ALA A 83 -6.46 -6.30 4.47
N ARG A 84 -6.47 -5.39 5.46
CA ARG A 84 -5.79 -4.11 5.35
C ARG A 84 -4.27 -4.26 5.28
N HIS A 85 -3.71 -5.18 6.08
CA HIS A 85 -2.29 -5.50 6.06
C HIS A 85 -1.88 -6.02 4.67
N ASN A 86 -2.62 -7.01 4.15
CA ASN A 86 -2.36 -7.59 2.83
C ASN A 86 -2.48 -6.55 1.70
N PHE A 87 -3.41 -5.62 1.79
CA PHE A 87 -3.49 -4.51 0.84
C PHE A 87 -2.21 -3.67 0.87
N GLY A 88 -1.73 -3.28 2.06
CA GLY A 88 -0.51 -2.48 2.19
C GLY A 88 0.77 -3.21 1.77
N THR A 89 0.85 -4.53 1.99
CA THR A 89 2.05 -5.32 1.67
C THR A 89 1.99 -5.89 0.25
N HIS A 90 1.08 -6.83 0.01
CA HIS A 90 1.07 -7.63 -1.21
C HIS A 90 0.42 -6.94 -2.40
N VAL A 91 -0.62 -6.11 -2.17
CA VAL A 91 -1.35 -5.46 -3.28
C VAL A 91 -0.70 -4.15 -3.69
N THR A 92 0.07 -3.49 -2.82
CA THR A 92 0.66 -2.18 -3.14
C THR A 92 2.18 -2.19 -3.08
N LEU A 93 2.79 -2.31 -1.90
CA LEU A 93 4.25 -2.18 -1.76
C LEU A 93 5.03 -3.22 -2.56
N SER A 94 4.59 -4.50 -2.55
CA SER A 94 5.26 -5.56 -3.32
C SER A 94 5.15 -5.38 -4.84
N LEU A 95 4.17 -4.60 -5.31
CA LEU A 95 4.00 -4.25 -6.72
C LEU A 95 4.63 -2.90 -7.07
N GLY A 96 5.46 -2.33 -6.21
CA GLY A 96 6.24 -1.14 -6.48
C GLY A 96 5.53 0.19 -6.23
N VAL A 97 4.36 0.20 -5.59
CA VAL A 97 3.70 1.47 -5.20
C VAL A 97 4.54 2.14 -4.11
N PRO A 98 4.94 3.42 -4.27
CA PRO A 98 5.73 4.14 -3.27
C PRO A 98 5.06 4.15 -1.90
N ILE A 99 5.86 4.05 -0.84
CA ILE A 99 5.37 3.94 0.53
C ILE A 99 4.56 5.17 0.96
N GLU A 100 4.91 6.35 0.46
CA GLU A 100 4.20 7.61 0.69
C GLU A 100 2.77 7.54 0.11
N THR A 101 2.65 7.00 -1.10
CA THR A 101 1.37 6.78 -1.77
C THR A 101 0.51 5.81 -0.97
N VAL A 102 1.08 4.67 -0.53
CA VAL A 102 0.39 3.68 0.31
C VAL A 102 -0.04 4.28 1.64
N SER A 103 0.83 5.04 2.29
CA SER A 103 0.54 5.75 3.55
C SER A 103 -0.67 6.68 3.40
N ARG A 104 -0.73 7.44 2.31
CA ARG A 104 -1.84 8.34 1.99
C ARG A 104 -3.13 7.57 1.70
N MET A 105 -3.06 6.50 0.88
CA MET A 105 -4.22 5.64 0.59
C MET A 105 -4.78 4.99 1.85
N MET A 106 -3.91 4.57 2.77
CA MET A 106 -4.30 4.02 4.06
C MET A 106 -4.72 5.10 5.07
N GLY A 107 -4.51 6.39 4.78
CA GLY A 107 -4.82 7.50 5.68
C GLY A 107 -4.02 7.43 6.98
N HIS A 108 -2.75 7.10 6.93
CA HIS A 108 -1.87 7.17 8.08
C HIS A 108 -1.41 8.62 8.31
N MET A 109 -1.37 9.05 9.57
CA MET A 109 -0.84 10.38 9.94
C MET A 109 0.68 10.43 9.81
N SER A 110 1.34 9.29 10.05
CA SER A 110 2.80 9.15 9.96
C SER A 110 3.15 8.00 9.03
N ILE A 111 4.14 8.23 8.19
CA ILE A 111 4.69 7.23 7.29
C ILE A 111 5.31 6.04 8.06
N SER A 112 5.80 6.27 9.29
CA SER A 112 6.33 5.23 10.17
C SER A 112 5.34 4.09 10.40
N THR A 113 4.04 4.40 10.44
CA THR A 113 2.99 3.37 10.53
C THR A 113 2.96 2.48 9.30
N THR A 114 3.32 3.00 8.14
CA THR A 114 3.36 2.25 6.88
C THR A 114 4.68 1.48 6.75
N GLN A 115 5.76 2.00 7.30
CA GLN A 115 7.09 1.36 7.30
C GLN A 115 7.07 -0.01 8.00
N LEU A 116 6.15 -0.23 8.94
CA LEU A 116 5.93 -1.56 9.55
C LEU A 116 5.55 -2.63 8.51
N TYR A 117 5.02 -2.24 7.37
CA TYR A 117 4.66 -3.13 6.26
C TYR A 117 5.75 -3.23 5.18
N ALA A 118 6.69 -2.30 5.17
CA ALA A 118 7.73 -2.20 4.16
C ALA A 118 8.98 -2.98 4.58
N GLN A 119 8.96 -4.28 4.39
CA GLN A 119 10.20 -5.07 4.39
C GLN A 119 10.82 -4.97 2.99
N VAL A 120 11.85 -4.13 2.86
CA VAL A 120 12.65 -4.08 1.64
C VAL A 120 13.55 -5.30 1.64
N THR A 121 13.30 -6.21 0.70
CA THR A 121 14.15 -7.39 0.48
C THR A 121 15.27 -7.05 -0.50
N ASP A 122 16.41 -7.75 -0.41
CA ASP A 122 17.51 -7.60 -1.36
C ASP A 122 17.05 -7.83 -2.81
N LYS A 123 16.10 -8.74 -3.00
CA LYS A 123 15.45 -8.98 -4.30
C LYS A 123 14.77 -7.71 -4.83
N LYS A 124 14.05 -6.98 -3.98
CA LYS A 124 13.38 -5.74 -4.38
C LYS A 124 14.38 -4.65 -4.74
N VAL A 125 15.46 -4.53 -3.97
CA VAL A 125 16.57 -3.61 -4.28
C VAL A 125 17.17 -3.93 -5.65
N ASP A 126 17.43 -5.20 -5.93
CA ASP A 126 17.97 -5.64 -7.22
C ASP A 126 17.02 -5.34 -8.40
N GLU A 127 15.73 -5.59 -8.23
CA GLU A 127 14.69 -5.27 -9.22
C GLU A 127 14.63 -3.76 -9.50
N ASP A 128 14.64 -2.92 -8.48
CA ASP A 128 14.59 -1.47 -8.60
C ASP A 128 15.86 -0.93 -9.27
N MET A 129 17.04 -1.46 -8.94
CA MET A 129 18.30 -1.09 -9.58
C MET A 129 18.37 -1.54 -11.05
N LYS A 130 17.78 -2.69 -11.40
CA LYS A 130 17.64 -3.12 -12.79
C LYS A 130 16.71 -2.21 -13.58
N ALA A 131 15.58 -1.82 -12.98
CA ALA A 131 14.66 -0.88 -13.60
C ALA A 131 15.31 0.50 -13.82
N LEU A 132 16.09 1.01 -12.85
CA LEU A 132 16.84 2.24 -12.97
C LEU A 132 17.85 2.18 -14.13
N LYS A 133 18.58 1.08 -14.23
CA LYS A 133 19.51 0.85 -15.35
C LYS A 133 18.80 0.81 -16.70
N ALA A 134 17.63 0.16 -16.76
CA ALA A 134 16.82 0.07 -17.98
C ALA A 134 16.22 1.42 -18.41
N SER A 135 15.98 2.35 -17.47
CA SER A 135 15.49 3.70 -17.75
C SER A 135 16.53 4.65 -18.35
N GLY A 136 17.73 4.14 -18.69
CA GLY A 136 18.80 4.90 -19.32
C GLY A 136 19.73 5.62 -18.35
N PHE A 137 19.62 5.33 -17.04
CA PHE A 137 20.63 5.74 -16.08
C PHE A 137 21.90 4.89 -16.27
N SER A 138 22.66 5.18 -17.31
CA SER A 138 24.06 4.78 -17.41
C SER A 138 24.85 5.84 -16.64
N GLY A 139 25.24 5.51 -15.44
CA GLY A 139 26.25 6.29 -14.72
C GLY A 139 27.54 6.24 -15.50
N THR A 140 27.66 7.08 -16.53
CA THR A 140 28.93 7.37 -17.19
C THR A 140 29.71 8.33 -16.29
N THR A 141 30.06 7.83 -15.12
CA THR A 141 31.28 8.22 -14.50
C THR A 141 32.18 7.01 -14.70
N GLU A 142 33.16 7.13 -15.57
CA GLU A 142 34.33 6.27 -15.58
C GLU A 142 34.98 6.41 -14.20
N LEU A 143 34.43 5.69 -13.22
CA LEU A 143 35.15 5.37 -12.01
C LEU A 143 36.23 4.39 -12.48
N CYS A 144 37.41 4.94 -12.78
CA CYS A 144 38.58 4.12 -13.06
C CYS A 144 38.71 3.10 -11.96
N GLU A 145 38.82 1.82 -12.32
CA GLU A 145 39.05 0.71 -11.39
C GLU A 145 40.27 0.99 -10.46
N GLU A 146 41.13 1.90 -10.86
CA GLU A 146 42.28 2.40 -10.08
C GLU A 146 41.89 3.09 -8.77
N ASP A 147 40.75 3.80 -8.70
CA ASP A 147 40.33 4.48 -7.48
C ASP A 147 39.79 3.53 -6.40
N PHE A 148 39.34 2.36 -6.80
CA PHE A 148 38.83 1.35 -5.85
C PHE A 148 39.96 0.52 -5.23
N THR A 149 41.05 0.32 -5.97
CA THR A 149 42.25 -0.41 -5.50
C THR A 149 43.11 0.46 -4.62
N ALA A 150 43.25 1.77 -4.87
CA ALA A 150 43.99 2.72 -4.08
C ALA A 150 43.47 2.89 -2.63
N ARG A 151 42.16 2.71 -2.40
CA ARG A 151 41.56 2.81 -1.06
C ARG A 151 41.81 1.57 -0.17
N LYS A 152 42.05 0.40 -0.74
CA LYS A 152 42.38 -0.83 0.02
C LYS A 152 43.77 -0.85 0.64
N GLY A 153 44.68 0.03 0.21
CA GLY A 153 46.09 0.08 0.69
C GLY A 153 46.35 0.98 1.90
N ARG A 154 45.41 1.84 2.30
CA ARG A 154 45.61 2.70 3.48
C ARG A 154 45.24 1.97 4.76
N LYS A 155 46.22 1.28 5.38
CA LYS A 155 46.13 0.84 6.79
C LYS A 155 45.99 2.08 7.67
N ARG A 156 44.86 2.15 8.41
CA ARG A 156 44.70 3.13 9.48
C ARG A 156 45.75 2.84 10.55
N THR A 157 46.72 3.71 10.72
CA THR A 157 47.58 3.74 11.91
C THR A 157 46.73 4.13 13.11
N PRO A 158 46.79 3.40 14.24
CA PRO A 158 46.09 3.79 15.46
C PRO A 158 46.68 5.12 15.96
N ARG A 159 45.81 6.09 16.26
CA ARG A 159 46.26 7.27 17.03
C ARG A 159 46.65 6.80 18.44
N ALA A 160 47.87 7.02 18.80
CA ALA A 160 48.32 6.92 20.19
C ALA A 160 47.60 7.99 21.04
N ILE A 161 47.22 7.56 22.24
CA ILE A 161 46.61 8.36 23.30
C ILE A 161 47.66 9.33 23.87
#